data_977e3dc57a96c98bcdee30c62ce1a1c2
#
_entry.id   977e3dc57a96c98bcdee30c62ce1a1c2
#
_cell.length_a   1.000
_cell.length_b   1.000
_cell.length_c   1.000
_cell.angle_alpha   90.00
_cell.angle_beta   90.00
_cell.angle_gamma   90.00
#
_symmetry.space_group_name_H-M   'P 1'
#
loop_
_entity.id
_entity.type
_entity.pdbx_description
1 polymer ?
#
loop_
_entity_poly.entity_id
_entity_poly.type
_entity_poly.pdbx_seq_one_letter_code
_entity_poly.pdbx_strand_id
1 'polypeptide(L)'
;CITGLMQPQLADKIEKSTRKHFPDGIAPYGTDSLRFTFASLATQGRDIRFDIGRIDGYRNFCNKIWNATRFVLMNIESQNVNINNNKKIFGLTERWITSQLSKTLNATHKGIKTYRFDLASQALYEFAWNEYCDWYLEFSKSTLNDEEKSDEEKRGTLYTLVHILETSLRGLHPFIPFITEELWQRVASILNKNSETIMLESYPSESEFEKDKKADEEIEWIKSFIMGVRRIRSERDIPPGKELTVSTKGGT
;
A
#
# COMPACT_ATOMS: atom_id res chain seq x y z
N CYS A 1 22.21 0.18 -27.34
CA CYS A 1 22.89 1.05 -26.33
C CYS A 1 24.21 1.66 -26.79
N ILE A 2 24.75 1.25 -27.94
CA ILE A 2 26.04 1.75 -28.46
C ILE A 2 25.89 2.69 -29.67
N THR A 3 24.68 2.85 -30.21
CA THR A 3 24.39 3.79 -31.31
C THR A 3 24.11 5.19 -30.73
N GLY A 4 24.84 6.20 -31.18
CA GLY A 4 24.68 7.59 -30.72
C GLY A 4 25.45 7.95 -29.46
N LEU A 5 26.45 7.18 -29.05
CA LEU A 5 27.35 7.52 -27.94
C LEU A 5 28.13 8.81 -28.22
N MET A 6 28.20 9.73 -27.25
CA MET A 6 29.04 10.92 -27.32
C MET A 6 30.55 10.58 -27.41
N GLN A 7 30.94 9.39 -26.98
CA GLN A 7 32.31 8.87 -27.04
C GLN A 7 32.33 7.47 -27.66
N PRO A 8 32.36 7.36 -29.00
CA PRO A 8 32.31 6.06 -29.72
C PRO A 8 33.42 5.06 -29.32
N GLN A 9 34.58 5.56 -28.90
CA GLN A 9 35.71 4.73 -28.45
C GLN A 9 35.41 3.91 -27.18
N LEU A 10 34.36 4.23 -26.44
CA LEU A 10 33.94 3.47 -25.26
C LEU A 10 32.96 2.35 -25.57
N ALA A 11 32.48 2.22 -26.81
CA ALA A 11 31.44 1.26 -27.18
C ALA A 11 31.82 -0.17 -26.79
N ASP A 12 32.99 -0.63 -27.14
CA ASP A 12 33.48 -2.00 -26.86
C ASP A 12 33.59 -2.27 -25.35
N LYS A 13 34.06 -1.28 -24.60
CA LYS A 13 34.17 -1.39 -23.13
C LYS A 13 32.81 -1.47 -22.47
N ILE A 14 31.86 -0.65 -22.92
CA ILE A 14 30.48 -0.64 -22.43
C ILE A 14 29.82 -1.99 -22.79
N GLU A 15 29.97 -2.46 -24.04
CA GLU A 15 29.37 -3.72 -24.45
C GLU A 15 29.89 -4.89 -23.63
N LYS A 16 31.21 -5.03 -23.48
CA LYS A 16 31.82 -6.06 -22.65
C LYS A 16 31.36 -6.04 -21.21
N SER A 17 31.27 -4.83 -20.62
CA SER A 17 30.77 -4.65 -19.25
C SER A 17 29.32 -5.05 -19.13
N THR A 18 28.48 -4.63 -20.08
CA THR A 18 27.04 -4.94 -20.08
C THR A 18 26.80 -6.44 -20.23
N ARG A 19 27.49 -7.10 -21.18
CA ARG A 19 27.37 -8.55 -21.36
C ARG A 19 27.88 -9.37 -20.17
N LYS A 20 28.87 -8.83 -19.43
CA LYS A 20 29.34 -9.45 -18.19
C LYS A 20 28.30 -9.38 -17.06
N HIS A 21 27.59 -8.23 -16.94
CA HIS A 21 26.59 -8.04 -15.90
C HIS A 21 25.23 -8.67 -16.26
N PHE A 22 24.92 -8.78 -17.54
CA PHE A 22 23.64 -9.26 -18.06
C PHE A 22 23.88 -10.27 -19.21
N PRO A 23 24.44 -11.44 -18.92
CA PRO A 23 24.77 -12.41 -19.96
C PRO A 23 23.53 -12.86 -20.75
N ASP A 24 22.40 -13.03 -20.06
CA ASP A 24 21.13 -13.48 -20.62
C ASP A 24 20.10 -12.33 -20.79
N GLY A 25 20.57 -11.07 -20.68
CA GLY A 25 19.71 -9.89 -20.68
C GLY A 25 19.03 -9.62 -19.33
N ILE A 26 18.06 -8.72 -19.34
CA ILE A 26 17.28 -8.36 -18.15
C ILE A 26 15.99 -9.19 -18.14
N ALA A 27 15.73 -9.90 -17.05
CA ALA A 27 14.49 -10.65 -16.86
C ALA A 27 13.25 -9.72 -16.89
N PRO A 28 12.07 -10.20 -17.32
CA PRO A 28 10.86 -9.39 -17.31
C PRO A 28 10.34 -9.19 -15.87
N TYR A 29 10.25 -7.94 -15.45
CA TYR A 29 9.73 -7.56 -14.13
C TYR A 29 8.33 -6.92 -14.17
N GLY A 30 7.82 -6.63 -15.37
CA GLY A 30 6.57 -5.92 -15.59
C GLY A 30 6.75 -4.40 -15.67
N THR A 31 5.88 -3.77 -16.46
CA THR A 31 5.94 -2.32 -16.75
C THR A 31 5.72 -1.49 -15.50
N ASP A 32 4.76 -1.86 -14.66
CA ASP A 32 4.43 -1.12 -13.43
C ASP A 32 5.61 -1.09 -12.45
N SER A 33 6.31 -2.21 -12.26
CA SER A 33 7.50 -2.27 -11.42
C SER A 33 8.61 -1.34 -11.90
N LEU A 34 8.82 -1.27 -13.21
CA LEU A 34 9.80 -0.37 -13.82
C LEU A 34 9.39 1.10 -13.65
N ARG A 35 8.12 1.43 -13.92
CA ARG A 35 7.57 2.79 -13.75
C ARG A 35 7.72 3.27 -12.32
N PHE A 36 7.35 2.42 -11.34
CA PHE A 36 7.47 2.77 -9.93
C PHE A 36 8.93 2.94 -9.50
N THR A 37 9.84 2.11 -10.03
CA THR A 37 11.28 2.25 -9.80
C THR A 37 11.78 3.63 -10.25
N PHE A 38 11.43 4.05 -11.45
CA PHE A 38 11.82 5.38 -11.94
C PHE A 38 11.21 6.50 -11.09
N ALA A 39 9.93 6.42 -10.75
CA ALA A 39 9.29 7.42 -9.90
C ALA A 39 9.99 7.53 -8.53
N SER A 40 10.33 6.42 -7.90
CA SER A 40 11.00 6.37 -6.60
C SER A 40 12.45 6.89 -6.62
N LEU A 41 13.08 6.91 -7.79
CA LEU A 41 14.44 7.39 -7.99
C LEU A 41 14.49 8.82 -8.58
N ALA A 42 13.34 9.36 -9.00
CA ALA A 42 13.24 10.66 -9.65
C ALA A 42 13.42 11.81 -8.65
N THR A 43 14.67 12.03 -8.23
CA THR A 43 15.08 13.20 -7.44
C THR A 43 15.49 14.35 -8.34
N GLN A 44 15.45 15.59 -7.85
CA GLN A 44 15.82 16.76 -8.64
C GLN A 44 17.31 16.74 -9.01
N GLY A 45 17.61 16.84 -10.30
CA GLY A 45 18.92 17.26 -10.81
C GLY A 45 20.04 16.22 -10.82
N ARG A 46 19.75 14.90 -10.81
CA ARG A 46 20.78 13.85 -10.92
C ARG A 46 20.37 12.74 -11.88
N ASP A 47 21.38 12.12 -12.50
CA ASP A 47 21.20 10.89 -13.26
C ASP A 47 20.68 9.77 -12.36
N ILE A 48 19.68 9.04 -12.83
CA ILE A 48 19.12 7.90 -12.12
C ILE A 48 20.07 6.71 -12.26
N ARG A 49 20.62 6.24 -11.13
CA ARG A 49 21.34 4.96 -11.10
C ARG A 49 20.33 3.81 -11.06
N PHE A 50 20.26 3.11 -12.15
CA PHE A 50 19.39 1.96 -12.31
C PHE A 50 19.83 0.79 -11.41
N ASP A 51 18.89 0.25 -10.62
CA ASP A 51 19.09 -0.85 -9.70
C ASP A 51 18.01 -1.92 -9.94
N ILE A 52 18.42 -3.09 -10.43
CA ILE A 52 17.52 -4.22 -10.71
C ILE A 52 16.87 -4.76 -9.43
N GLY A 53 17.59 -4.76 -8.31
CA GLY A 53 17.04 -5.22 -7.04
C GLY A 53 15.83 -4.41 -6.59
N ARG A 54 15.78 -3.10 -6.90
CA ARG A 54 14.60 -2.27 -6.63
C ARG A 54 13.41 -2.63 -7.48
N ILE A 55 13.62 -2.99 -8.77
CA ILE A 55 12.53 -3.41 -9.64
C ILE A 55 11.86 -4.68 -9.10
N ASP A 56 12.66 -5.63 -8.63
CA ASP A 56 12.12 -6.86 -8.01
C ASP A 56 11.31 -6.54 -6.74
N GLY A 57 11.80 -5.63 -5.92
CA GLY A 57 11.06 -5.13 -4.76
C GLY A 57 9.70 -4.53 -5.13
N TYR A 58 9.63 -3.73 -6.19
CA TYR A 58 8.37 -3.13 -6.64
C TYR A 58 7.46 -4.12 -7.38
N ARG A 59 8.00 -5.17 -8.00
CA ARG A 59 7.18 -6.31 -8.46
C ARG A 59 6.48 -6.99 -7.27
N ASN A 60 7.20 -7.20 -6.18
CA ASN A 60 6.61 -7.75 -4.96
C ASN A 60 5.57 -6.81 -4.34
N PHE A 61 5.75 -5.50 -4.46
CA PHE A 61 4.74 -4.52 -4.08
C PHE A 61 3.44 -4.65 -4.90
N CYS A 62 3.54 -4.76 -6.22
CA CYS A 62 2.38 -5.02 -7.08
C CYS A 62 1.67 -6.33 -6.67
N ASN A 63 2.41 -7.41 -6.43
CA ASN A 63 1.85 -8.67 -5.96
C ASN A 63 1.17 -8.53 -4.59
N LYS A 64 1.70 -7.71 -3.69
CA LYS A 64 1.10 -7.46 -2.38
C LYS A 64 -0.24 -6.74 -2.50
N ILE A 65 -0.34 -5.71 -3.36
CA ILE A 65 -1.61 -5.01 -3.63
C ILE A 65 -2.63 -5.98 -4.25
N TRP A 66 -2.21 -6.81 -5.19
CA TRP A 66 -3.06 -7.84 -5.79
C TRP A 66 -3.66 -8.77 -4.72
N ASN A 67 -2.81 -9.30 -3.83
CA ASN A 67 -3.25 -10.20 -2.76
C ASN A 67 -4.15 -9.49 -1.73
N ALA A 68 -3.87 -8.23 -1.40
CA ALA A 68 -4.72 -7.41 -0.56
C ALA A 68 -6.12 -7.22 -1.18
N THR A 69 -6.18 -6.92 -2.47
CA THR A 69 -7.46 -6.82 -3.20
C THR A 69 -8.23 -8.14 -3.17
N ARG A 70 -7.56 -9.28 -3.41
CA ARG A 70 -8.20 -10.61 -3.29
C ARG A 70 -8.78 -10.84 -1.90
N PHE A 71 -8.04 -10.51 -0.85
CA PHE A 71 -8.51 -10.62 0.53
C PHE A 71 -9.78 -9.78 0.75
N VAL A 72 -9.81 -8.55 0.29
CA VAL A 72 -10.97 -7.66 0.42
C VAL A 72 -12.18 -8.25 -0.31
N LEU A 73 -12.03 -8.66 -1.56
CA LEU A 73 -13.12 -9.23 -2.36
C LEU A 73 -13.70 -10.50 -1.72
N MET A 74 -12.84 -11.41 -1.26
CA MET A 74 -13.27 -12.64 -0.57
C MET A 74 -14.08 -12.33 0.70
N ASN A 75 -13.68 -11.33 1.49
CA ASN A 75 -14.43 -10.93 2.68
C ASN A 75 -15.77 -10.28 2.35
N ILE A 76 -15.85 -9.48 1.30
CA ILE A 76 -17.12 -8.91 0.81
C ILE A 76 -18.09 -10.03 0.40
N GLU A 77 -17.62 -11.01 -0.35
CA GLU A 77 -18.42 -12.13 -0.82
C GLU A 77 -18.89 -13.03 0.34
N SER A 78 -18.00 -13.30 1.31
CA SER A 78 -18.27 -14.23 2.41
C SER A 78 -19.23 -13.69 3.46
N GLN A 79 -19.22 -12.40 3.74
CA GLN A 79 -19.99 -11.79 4.85
C GLN A 79 -21.45 -11.51 4.49
N ASN A 80 -21.83 -11.57 3.22
CA ASN A 80 -23.21 -11.33 2.73
C ASN A 80 -23.85 -10.02 3.29
N VAL A 81 -23.04 -9.01 3.54
CA VAL A 81 -23.44 -7.73 4.14
C VAL A 81 -23.49 -6.64 3.06
N ASN A 82 -24.62 -5.94 2.96
CA ASN A 82 -24.73 -4.80 2.05
C ASN A 82 -23.95 -3.60 2.60
N ILE A 83 -22.73 -3.39 2.09
CA ILE A 83 -21.82 -2.33 2.53
C ILE A 83 -22.32 -0.91 2.20
N ASN A 84 -23.23 -0.76 1.25
CA ASN A 84 -23.80 0.53 0.84
C ASN A 84 -24.96 1.01 1.74
N ASN A 85 -25.37 0.20 2.72
CA ASN A 85 -26.33 0.63 3.72
C ASN A 85 -25.72 1.75 4.59
N ASN A 86 -26.53 2.77 4.91
CA ASN A 86 -26.09 3.95 5.66
C ASN A 86 -25.76 3.67 7.13
N LYS A 87 -26.24 2.58 7.70
CA LYS A 87 -25.93 2.18 9.08
C LYS A 87 -24.56 1.52 9.15
N LYS A 88 -23.52 2.32 9.41
CA LYS A 88 -22.14 1.87 9.58
C LYS A 88 -21.58 2.43 10.89
N ILE A 89 -20.85 1.59 11.62
CA ILE A 89 -20.10 2.01 12.81
C ILE A 89 -18.62 1.89 12.47
N PHE A 90 -17.89 2.99 12.62
CA PHE A 90 -16.46 3.04 12.41
C PHE A 90 -15.74 2.96 13.76
N GLY A 91 -15.07 1.84 14.00
CA GLY A 91 -14.27 1.62 15.20
C GLY A 91 -12.96 2.40 15.20
N LEU A 92 -12.13 2.09 16.16
CA LEU A 92 -10.82 2.72 16.32
C LEU A 92 -9.91 2.51 15.10
N THR A 93 -9.88 1.29 14.58
CA THR A 93 -9.03 0.91 13.45
C THR A 93 -9.47 1.56 12.13
N GLU A 94 -10.77 1.72 11.91
CA GLU A 94 -11.34 2.39 10.73
C GLU A 94 -11.01 3.88 10.73
N ARG A 95 -11.16 4.54 11.89
CA ARG A 95 -10.84 5.97 12.05
C ARG A 95 -9.34 6.23 11.88
N TRP A 96 -8.51 5.35 12.46
CA TRP A 96 -7.06 5.41 12.31
C TRP A 96 -6.60 5.28 10.85
N ILE A 97 -7.04 4.23 10.13
CA ILE A 97 -6.56 4.02 8.74
C ILE A 97 -7.04 5.15 7.81
N THR A 98 -8.23 5.69 8.06
CA THR A 98 -8.76 6.86 7.36
C THR A 98 -7.89 8.10 7.62
N SER A 99 -7.49 8.33 8.88
CA SER A 99 -6.58 9.41 9.26
C SER A 99 -5.19 9.24 8.61
N GLN A 100 -4.65 8.02 8.56
CA GLN A 100 -3.37 7.74 7.90
C GLN A 100 -3.44 7.99 6.38
N LEU A 101 -4.55 7.62 5.73
CA LEU A 101 -4.75 7.91 4.31
C LEU A 101 -4.79 9.43 4.05
N SER A 102 -5.51 10.20 4.87
CA SER A 102 -5.53 11.66 4.76
C SER A 102 -4.12 12.28 4.81
N LYS A 103 -3.27 11.83 5.74
CA LYS A 103 -1.88 12.28 5.86
C LYS A 103 -1.06 11.90 4.63
N THR A 104 -1.23 10.68 4.16
CA THR A 104 -0.54 10.15 2.98
C THR A 104 -0.89 10.95 1.72
N LEU A 105 -2.17 11.24 1.49
CA LEU A 105 -2.61 12.03 0.35
C LEU A 105 -2.05 13.46 0.41
N ASN A 106 -2.01 14.08 1.59
CA ASN A 106 -1.37 15.39 1.76
C ASN A 106 0.12 15.36 1.37
N ALA A 107 0.87 14.35 1.85
CA ALA A 107 2.28 14.19 1.50
C ALA A 107 2.47 13.93 0.00
N THR A 108 1.61 13.10 -0.59
CA THR A 108 1.62 12.80 -2.03
C THR A 108 1.36 14.05 -2.87
N HIS A 109 0.32 14.83 -2.54
CA HIS A 109 0.03 16.09 -3.22
C HIS A 109 1.18 17.09 -3.13
N LYS A 110 1.79 17.21 -1.95
CA LYS A 110 2.98 18.05 -1.76
C LYS A 110 4.13 17.58 -2.65
N GLY A 111 4.39 16.28 -2.69
CA GLY A 111 5.41 15.68 -3.55
C GLY A 111 5.17 15.98 -5.03
N ILE A 112 3.94 15.78 -5.52
CA ILE A 112 3.57 16.05 -6.91
C ILE A 112 3.74 17.55 -7.24
N LYS A 113 3.22 18.45 -6.40
CA LYS A 113 3.31 19.91 -6.60
C LYS A 113 4.75 20.43 -6.64
N THR A 114 5.66 19.76 -5.95
CA THR A 114 7.08 20.14 -5.89
C THR A 114 7.96 19.32 -6.84
N TYR A 115 7.37 18.53 -7.73
CA TYR A 115 8.07 17.61 -8.66
C TYR A 115 8.99 16.60 -7.94
N ARG A 116 8.69 16.28 -6.69
CA ARG A 116 9.36 15.26 -5.89
C ARG A 116 8.57 13.96 -5.96
N PHE A 117 8.61 13.33 -7.14
CA PHE A 117 7.89 12.06 -7.36
C PHE A 117 8.41 10.92 -6.49
N ASP A 118 9.68 10.98 -6.10
CA ASP A 118 10.29 10.08 -5.11
C ASP A 118 9.53 10.14 -3.77
N LEU A 119 9.23 11.33 -3.25
CA LEU A 119 8.49 11.48 -2.00
C LEU A 119 7.01 11.10 -2.15
N ALA A 120 6.40 11.42 -3.29
CA ALA A 120 5.01 11.07 -3.55
C ALA A 120 4.81 9.54 -3.64
N SER A 121 5.66 8.86 -4.42
CA SER A 121 5.59 7.41 -4.55
C SER A 121 5.95 6.68 -3.26
N GLN A 122 6.92 7.20 -2.48
CA GLN A 122 7.28 6.63 -1.19
C GLN A 122 6.13 6.71 -0.18
N ALA A 123 5.45 7.87 -0.07
CA ALA A 123 4.33 8.02 0.84
C ALA A 123 3.21 7.01 0.54
N LEU A 124 2.85 6.82 -0.74
CA LEU A 124 1.86 5.84 -1.17
C LEU A 124 2.31 4.40 -0.93
N TYR A 125 3.59 4.11 -1.18
CA TYR A 125 4.17 2.79 -0.92
C TYR A 125 4.12 2.43 0.56
N GLU A 126 4.60 3.31 1.43
CA GLU A 126 4.63 3.09 2.88
C GLU A 126 3.23 2.91 3.44
N PHE A 127 2.28 3.73 3.01
CA PHE A 127 0.88 3.57 3.40
C PHE A 127 0.32 2.22 2.95
N ALA A 128 0.41 1.90 1.66
CA ALA A 128 -0.18 0.68 1.12
C ALA A 128 0.47 -0.58 1.68
N TRP A 129 1.80 -0.58 1.82
CA TRP A 129 2.52 -1.74 2.32
C TRP A 129 2.38 -1.91 3.83
N ASN A 130 2.76 -0.88 4.61
CA ASN A 130 2.86 -0.99 6.06
C ASN A 130 1.51 -0.79 6.74
N GLU A 131 0.83 0.35 6.47
CA GLU A 131 -0.37 0.70 7.23
C GLU A 131 -1.58 -0.12 6.79
N TYR A 132 -1.83 -0.19 5.48
CA TYR A 132 -2.98 -0.92 4.97
C TYR A 132 -2.77 -2.44 5.00
N CYS A 133 -1.73 -2.96 4.32
CA CYS A 133 -1.56 -4.40 4.19
C CYS A 133 -1.06 -5.09 5.47
N ASP A 134 -0.07 -4.51 6.18
CA ASP A 134 0.54 -5.20 7.32
C ASP A 134 -0.24 -5.01 8.63
N TRP A 135 -0.96 -3.89 8.77
CA TRP A 135 -1.70 -3.61 10.00
C TRP A 135 -3.20 -3.65 9.81
N TYR A 136 -3.76 -2.83 8.90
CA TYR A 136 -5.21 -2.69 8.84
C TYR A 136 -5.92 -3.98 8.41
N LEU A 137 -5.37 -4.70 7.41
CA LEU A 137 -5.93 -6.01 7.03
C LEU A 137 -5.91 -7.00 8.20
N GLU A 138 -4.88 -6.99 9.04
CA GLU A 138 -4.83 -7.87 10.22
C GLU A 138 -5.84 -7.43 11.31
N PHE A 139 -5.95 -6.13 11.58
CA PHE A 139 -6.95 -5.61 12.51
C PHE A 139 -8.38 -5.91 12.05
N SER A 140 -8.67 -5.79 10.76
CA SER A 140 -10.00 -6.05 10.21
C SER A 140 -10.47 -7.50 10.45
N LYS A 141 -9.54 -8.46 10.46
CA LYS A 141 -9.88 -9.87 10.73
C LYS A 141 -10.50 -10.05 12.12
N SER A 142 -10.03 -9.32 13.12
CA SER A 142 -10.59 -9.42 14.48
C SER A 142 -12.05 -9.00 14.52
N THR A 143 -12.43 -7.93 13.81
CA THR A 143 -13.83 -7.50 13.74
C THR A 143 -14.69 -8.42 12.88
N LEU A 144 -14.16 -8.86 11.73
CA LEU A 144 -14.94 -9.67 10.77
C LEU A 144 -15.20 -11.10 11.26
N ASN A 145 -14.27 -11.66 12.05
CA ASN A 145 -14.37 -13.03 12.57
C ASN A 145 -15.02 -13.10 13.97
N ASP A 146 -15.28 -11.96 14.60
CA ASP A 146 -15.91 -11.91 15.91
C ASP A 146 -17.44 -12.04 15.77
N GLU A 147 -18.02 -13.08 16.38
CA GLU A 147 -19.46 -13.32 16.36
C GLU A 147 -20.25 -12.34 17.23
N GLU A 148 -19.59 -11.70 18.21
CA GLU A 148 -20.22 -10.70 19.09
C GLU A 148 -20.35 -9.32 18.43
N LYS A 149 -19.63 -9.08 17.31
CA LYS A 149 -19.69 -7.83 16.56
C LYS A 149 -20.99 -7.69 15.78
N SER A 150 -21.58 -6.50 15.89
CA SER A 150 -22.82 -6.17 15.17
C SER A 150 -22.61 -6.10 13.66
N ASP A 151 -23.69 -6.26 12.91
CA ASP A 151 -23.67 -6.10 11.45
C ASP A 151 -23.25 -4.68 11.04
N GLU A 152 -23.57 -3.67 11.83
CA GLU A 152 -23.16 -2.28 11.61
C GLU A 152 -21.65 -2.10 11.73
N GLU A 153 -21.00 -2.74 12.72
CA GLU A 153 -19.54 -2.74 12.90
C GLU A 153 -18.85 -3.48 11.75
N LYS A 154 -19.30 -4.69 11.44
CA LYS A 154 -18.77 -5.47 10.30
C LYS A 154 -18.91 -4.72 8.98
N ARG A 155 -20.05 -4.05 8.78
CA ARG A 155 -20.30 -3.20 7.61
C ARG A 155 -19.35 -2.00 7.55
N GLY A 156 -19.10 -1.34 8.68
CA GLY A 156 -18.13 -0.25 8.79
C GLY A 156 -16.74 -0.70 8.37
N THR A 157 -16.29 -1.86 8.87
CA THR A 157 -14.99 -2.45 8.52
C THR A 157 -14.91 -2.84 7.05
N LEU A 158 -15.92 -3.52 6.49
CA LEU A 158 -15.94 -3.91 5.08
C LEU A 158 -15.97 -2.69 4.14
N TYR A 159 -16.78 -1.69 4.46
CA TYR A 159 -16.80 -0.44 3.70
C TYR A 159 -15.43 0.23 3.71
N THR A 160 -14.80 0.35 4.88
CA THR A 160 -13.49 0.97 5.01
C THR A 160 -12.41 0.19 4.24
N LEU A 161 -12.43 -1.14 4.30
CA LEU A 161 -11.52 -1.98 3.50
C LEU A 161 -11.58 -1.65 2.01
N VAL A 162 -12.79 -1.60 1.44
CA VAL A 162 -12.97 -1.31 0.01
C VAL A 162 -12.66 0.15 -0.32
N HIS A 163 -13.14 1.09 0.52
CA HIS A 163 -12.99 2.53 0.27
C HIS A 163 -11.53 2.98 0.33
N ILE A 164 -10.77 2.51 1.33
CA ILE A 164 -9.34 2.80 1.45
C ILE A 164 -8.56 2.17 0.30
N LEU A 165 -8.89 0.93 -0.10
CA LEU A 165 -8.27 0.26 -1.24
C LEU A 165 -8.52 1.03 -2.54
N GLU A 166 -9.78 1.33 -2.85
CA GLU A 166 -10.18 2.07 -4.05
C GLU A 166 -9.46 3.42 -4.14
N THR A 167 -9.43 4.16 -3.04
CA THR A 167 -8.73 5.45 -2.99
C THR A 167 -7.23 5.30 -3.19
N SER A 168 -6.63 4.26 -2.59
CA SER A 168 -5.21 3.96 -2.77
C SER A 168 -4.88 3.60 -4.21
N LEU A 169 -5.75 2.85 -4.90
CA LEU A 169 -5.58 2.53 -6.32
C LEU A 169 -5.61 3.80 -7.18
N ARG A 170 -6.53 4.74 -6.92
CA ARG A 170 -6.54 6.05 -7.60
C ARG A 170 -5.25 6.84 -7.33
N GLY A 171 -4.80 6.89 -6.09
CA GLY A 171 -3.54 7.56 -5.73
C GLY A 171 -2.31 6.96 -6.40
N LEU A 172 -2.26 5.64 -6.54
CA LEU A 172 -1.15 4.90 -7.15
C LEU A 172 -1.21 4.89 -8.69
N HIS A 173 -2.37 5.16 -9.30
CA HIS A 173 -2.58 5.00 -10.72
C HIS A 173 -1.57 5.75 -11.62
N PRO A 174 -1.16 6.99 -11.32
CA PRO A 174 -0.13 7.67 -12.12
C PRO A 174 1.22 6.94 -12.16
N PHE A 175 1.53 6.15 -11.16
CA PHE A 175 2.80 5.41 -11.03
C PHE A 175 2.73 4.00 -11.59
N ILE A 176 1.65 3.25 -11.30
CA ILE A 176 1.46 1.83 -11.67
C ILE A 176 0.09 1.62 -12.33
N PRO A 177 -0.13 2.17 -13.55
CA PRO A 177 -1.45 2.27 -14.15
C PRO A 177 -2.08 0.93 -14.51
N PHE A 178 -1.30 -0.08 -14.90
CA PHE A 178 -1.88 -1.33 -15.41
C PHE A 178 -2.52 -2.16 -14.30
N ILE A 179 -1.81 -2.38 -13.21
CA ILE A 179 -2.36 -3.15 -12.07
C ILE A 179 -3.49 -2.39 -11.38
N THR A 180 -3.37 -1.07 -11.23
CA THR A 180 -4.41 -0.28 -10.56
C THR A 180 -5.70 -0.24 -11.37
N GLU A 181 -5.65 -0.15 -12.69
CA GLU A 181 -6.83 -0.27 -13.55
C GLU A 181 -7.49 -1.64 -13.38
N GLU A 182 -6.74 -2.72 -13.53
CA GLU A 182 -7.25 -4.10 -13.42
C GLU A 182 -7.94 -4.37 -12.08
N LEU A 183 -7.34 -3.90 -10.99
CA LEU A 183 -7.90 -4.08 -9.64
C LEU A 183 -9.09 -3.15 -9.39
N TRP A 184 -9.01 -1.91 -9.88
CA TRP A 184 -10.06 -0.91 -9.71
C TRP A 184 -11.37 -1.34 -10.40
N GLN A 185 -11.30 -1.90 -11.58
CA GLN A 185 -12.48 -2.44 -12.29
C GLN A 185 -13.25 -3.47 -11.45
N ARG A 186 -12.56 -4.19 -10.58
CA ARG A 186 -13.16 -5.20 -9.70
C ARG A 186 -13.79 -4.61 -8.43
N VAL A 187 -13.24 -3.51 -7.90
CA VAL A 187 -13.69 -2.93 -6.62
C VAL A 187 -14.63 -1.74 -6.79
N ALA A 188 -14.58 -1.03 -7.91
CA ALA A 188 -15.34 0.19 -8.15
C ALA A 188 -16.86 -0.02 -8.07
N SER A 189 -17.36 -1.09 -8.67
CA SER A 189 -18.77 -1.45 -8.67
C SER A 189 -19.34 -1.68 -7.27
N ILE A 190 -18.51 -2.18 -6.34
CA ILE A 190 -18.89 -2.41 -4.95
C ILE A 190 -19.24 -1.07 -4.25
N LEU A 191 -18.58 0.01 -4.63
CA LEU A 191 -18.83 1.37 -4.14
C LEU A 191 -19.79 2.18 -5.04
N ASN A 192 -20.51 1.51 -5.95
CA ASN A 192 -21.41 2.13 -6.93
C ASN A 192 -20.71 3.16 -7.85
N LYS A 193 -19.43 2.99 -8.12
CA LYS A 193 -18.70 3.77 -9.11
C LYS A 193 -18.88 3.14 -10.48
N ASN A 194 -19.27 3.95 -11.46
CA ASN A 194 -19.66 3.48 -12.80
C ASN A 194 -18.80 4.10 -13.92
N SER A 195 -17.66 4.70 -13.59
CA SER A 195 -16.74 5.23 -14.60
C SER A 195 -16.15 4.08 -15.43
N GLU A 196 -15.96 4.32 -16.71
CA GLU A 196 -15.42 3.32 -17.66
C GLU A 196 -14.00 2.91 -17.31
N THR A 197 -13.21 3.83 -16.74
CA THR A 197 -11.83 3.63 -16.35
C THR A 197 -11.50 4.47 -15.11
N ILE A 198 -10.54 4.00 -14.29
CA ILE A 198 -10.01 4.74 -13.14
C ILE A 198 -9.46 6.13 -13.54
N MET A 199 -9.01 6.29 -14.80
CA MET A 199 -8.50 7.56 -15.32
C MET A 199 -9.54 8.68 -15.36
N LEU A 200 -10.83 8.35 -15.39
CA LEU A 200 -11.93 9.33 -15.37
C LEU A 200 -12.35 9.72 -13.96
N GLU A 201 -11.84 9.02 -12.94
CA GLU A 201 -12.07 9.36 -11.56
C GLU A 201 -11.19 10.53 -11.10
N SER A 202 -11.72 11.35 -10.21
CA SER A 202 -10.93 12.43 -9.58
C SER A 202 -9.75 11.87 -8.81
N TYR A 203 -8.57 12.50 -8.93
CA TYR A 203 -7.44 12.16 -8.07
C TYR A 203 -7.81 12.41 -6.60
N PRO A 204 -7.53 11.47 -5.68
CA PRO A 204 -8.03 11.55 -4.31
C PRO A 204 -7.41 12.74 -3.54
N SER A 205 -8.22 13.40 -2.74
CA SER A 205 -7.81 14.55 -1.91
C SER A 205 -7.81 14.20 -0.44
N GLU A 206 -6.87 14.79 0.32
CA GLU A 206 -6.84 14.67 1.77
C GLU A 206 -8.09 15.25 2.46
N SER A 207 -8.79 16.18 1.81
CA SER A 207 -10.02 16.80 2.34
C SER A 207 -11.22 15.85 2.34
N GLU A 208 -11.15 14.73 1.63
CA GLU A 208 -12.17 13.67 1.62
C GLU A 208 -12.17 12.83 2.91
N PHE A 209 -11.12 12.95 3.73
CA PHE A 209 -10.86 12.07 4.86
C PHE A 209 -10.61 12.87 6.15
N GLU A 210 -11.30 12.49 7.22
CA GLU A 210 -11.10 13.09 8.53
C GLU A 210 -9.79 12.62 9.17
N LYS A 211 -9.13 13.55 9.87
CA LYS A 211 -7.94 13.26 10.69
C LYS A 211 -8.39 13.00 12.12
N ASP A 212 -8.00 11.88 12.68
CA ASP A 212 -8.29 11.52 14.07
C ASP A 212 -6.98 11.29 14.84
N LYS A 213 -6.48 12.36 15.46
CA LYS A 213 -5.23 12.33 16.22
C LYS A 213 -5.28 11.34 17.37
N LYS A 214 -6.45 11.21 18.03
CA LYS A 214 -6.62 10.29 19.17
C LYS A 214 -6.52 8.84 18.69
N ALA A 215 -7.20 8.50 17.60
CA ALA A 215 -7.08 7.17 17.01
C ALA A 215 -5.64 6.86 16.57
N ASP A 216 -4.93 7.85 16.02
CA ASP A 216 -3.52 7.70 15.64
C ASP A 216 -2.64 7.36 16.86
N GLU A 217 -2.79 8.08 17.95
CA GLU A 217 -2.00 7.88 19.18
C GLU A 217 -2.31 6.52 19.83
N GLU A 218 -3.58 6.13 19.88
CA GLU A 218 -4.01 4.85 20.46
C GLU A 218 -3.49 3.65 19.64
N ILE A 219 -3.62 3.70 18.31
CA ILE A 219 -3.12 2.60 17.45
C ILE A 219 -1.60 2.55 17.45
N GLU A 220 -0.89 3.67 17.47
CA GLU A 220 0.58 3.66 17.56
C GLU A 220 1.06 3.01 18.85
N TRP A 221 0.38 3.27 19.98
CA TRP A 221 0.64 2.57 21.21
C TRP A 221 0.41 1.05 21.08
N ILE A 222 -0.73 0.63 20.48
CA ILE A 222 -1.04 -0.79 20.26
C ILE A 222 0.02 -1.45 19.36
N LYS A 223 0.42 -0.80 18.25
CA LYS A 223 1.46 -1.28 17.35
C LYS A 223 2.79 -1.46 18.09
N SER A 224 3.19 -0.48 18.89
CA SER A 224 4.41 -0.51 19.68
C SER A 224 4.40 -1.66 20.70
N PHE A 225 3.26 -1.90 21.35
CA PHE A 225 3.08 -3.02 22.27
C PHE A 225 3.22 -4.37 21.55
N ILE A 226 2.52 -4.55 20.42
CA ILE A 226 2.59 -5.78 19.62
C ILE A 226 4.02 -6.03 19.13
N MET A 227 4.70 -4.98 18.66
CA MET A 227 6.08 -5.09 18.21
C MET A 227 7.03 -5.47 19.35
N GLY A 228 6.82 -4.93 20.55
CA GLY A 228 7.55 -5.31 21.76
C GLY A 228 7.40 -6.80 22.10
N VAL A 229 6.17 -7.30 22.06
CA VAL A 229 5.88 -8.73 22.29
C VAL A 229 6.53 -9.62 21.22
N ARG A 230 6.41 -9.23 19.93
CA ARG A 230 7.04 -9.96 18.81
C ARG A 230 8.55 -10.02 18.95
N ARG A 231 9.17 -8.91 19.36
CA ARG A 231 10.62 -8.82 19.61
C ARG A 231 11.05 -9.77 20.73
N ILE A 232 10.37 -9.75 21.88
CA ILE A 232 10.68 -10.66 23.02
C ILE A 232 10.55 -12.13 22.58
N ARG A 233 9.51 -12.47 21.81
CA ARG A 233 9.34 -13.83 21.26
C ARG A 233 10.52 -14.23 20.38
N SER A 234 10.93 -13.35 19.47
CA SER A 234 12.07 -13.60 18.57
C SER A 234 13.38 -13.77 19.34
N GLU A 235 13.66 -12.89 20.32
CA GLU A 235 14.88 -12.95 21.14
C GLU A 235 14.95 -14.19 22.04
N ARG A 236 13.80 -14.82 22.33
CA ARG A 236 13.67 -16.00 23.17
C ARG A 236 13.32 -17.27 22.42
N ASP A 237 13.38 -17.27 21.09
CA ASP A 237 13.03 -18.40 20.23
C ASP A 237 11.65 -19.02 20.56
N ILE A 238 10.66 -18.18 20.95
CA ILE A 238 9.32 -18.64 21.30
C ILE A 238 8.49 -18.71 20.02
N PRO A 239 7.96 -19.90 19.66
CA PRO A 239 7.14 -20.06 18.46
C PRO A 239 5.90 -19.16 18.47
N PRO A 240 5.48 -18.61 17.31
CA PRO A 240 4.30 -17.73 17.21
C PRO A 240 3.01 -18.33 17.77
N GLY A 241 2.80 -19.64 17.61
CA GLY A 241 1.60 -20.36 18.08
C GLY A 241 1.59 -20.72 19.57
N LYS A 242 2.68 -20.43 20.33
CA LYS A 242 2.71 -20.71 21.76
C LYS A 242 1.97 -19.61 22.52
N GLU A 243 0.95 -19.97 23.26
CA GLU A 243 0.24 -19.05 24.16
C GLU A 243 1.14 -18.59 25.31
N LEU A 244 1.08 -17.30 25.60
CA LEU A 244 1.84 -16.67 26.68
C LEU A 244 0.92 -15.75 27.47
N THR A 245 1.06 -15.82 28.80
CA THR A 245 0.45 -14.83 29.68
C THR A 245 1.28 -13.55 29.65
N VAL A 246 0.67 -12.44 29.26
CA VAL A 246 1.30 -11.12 29.26
C VAL A 246 0.70 -10.29 30.40
N SER A 247 1.56 -9.85 31.31
CA SER A 247 1.16 -8.92 32.38
C SER A 247 1.60 -7.52 32.00
N THR A 248 0.66 -6.58 31.90
CA THR A 248 0.94 -5.16 31.71
C THR A 248 0.80 -4.42 33.04
N LYS A 249 1.79 -3.61 33.38
CA LYS A 249 1.67 -2.69 34.52
C LYS A 249 1.22 -1.35 33.96
N GLY A 250 -0.02 -0.94 34.31
CA GLY A 250 -0.57 0.33 33.85
C GLY A 250 0.31 1.50 34.26
N GLY A 251 0.68 2.33 33.28
CA GLY A 251 1.10 3.69 33.57
C GLY A 251 -0.15 4.53 33.80
N THR A 252 -0.15 5.35 34.80
CA THR A 252 -1.13 6.42 35.04
C THR A 252 -1.03 7.48 33.95
#